data_e239257a7681913ef9fb1d567f8b8f3a
#
_entry.id   e239257a7681913ef9fb1d567f8b8f3a
#
_cell.length_a   1.000
_cell.length_b   1.000
_cell.length_c   1.000
_cell.angle_alpha   90.00
_cell.angle_beta   90.00
_cell.angle_gamma   90.00
#
_symmetry.space_group_name_H-M   'P 1'
#
loop_
_entity.id
_entity.type
_entity.pdbx_description
1 polymer ?
#
loop_
_entity_poly.entity_id
_entity_poly.type
_entity_poly.pdbx_seq_one_letter_code
_entity_poly.pdbx_strand_id
1 'polypeptide(L)'
;LWIGTSNGLVLYQGIVLGEEAFIPPPKYFCYNPDDTTSLIENKITHLLEDANHNVWISTRNGVMNAKITNGKVELKRIEAEGLQQQVIYGILEDKENEKLWMSTNAGLFTYELGTGRVDHFNAKDGLQGNEFNTASFFKSKTGELFFGGPKGLTHFYPKEIELNEQAPPVWFTELRTPDDKKVDLINFDKTETLFLDYWQRSFSIRFIGLDFFQTDVFEPSHILIIIQLYCRA
;
A
#
# COMPACT_ATOMS: atom_id res chain seq x y z
N LEU A 1 13.12 -19.07 16.62
CA LEU A 1 13.93 -18.51 15.54
C LEU A 1 13.24 -18.71 14.20
N TRP A 2 13.02 -17.61 13.48
CA TRP A 2 12.50 -17.60 12.11
C TRP A 2 13.65 -17.48 11.11
N ILE A 3 13.58 -18.22 10.01
CA ILE A 3 14.58 -18.19 8.93
C ILE A 3 13.84 -18.10 7.60
N GLY A 4 13.99 -16.98 6.89
CA GLY A 4 13.52 -16.81 5.52
C GLY A 4 14.53 -17.40 4.54
N THR A 5 14.04 -18.16 3.57
CA THR A 5 14.88 -18.79 2.54
C THR A 5 14.36 -18.49 1.14
N SER A 6 15.06 -18.94 0.12
CA SER A 6 14.58 -18.89 -1.26
C SER A 6 13.53 -19.96 -1.56
N ASN A 7 13.26 -20.87 -0.62
CA ASN A 7 12.34 -22.01 -0.79
C ASN A 7 11.36 -22.16 0.37
N GLY A 8 10.97 -21.06 0.99
CA GLY A 8 9.99 -21.02 2.07
C GLY A 8 10.53 -20.46 3.38
N LEU A 9 9.71 -20.58 4.40
CA LEU A 9 9.96 -20.08 5.75
C LEU A 9 10.18 -21.26 6.70
N VAL A 10 11.16 -21.12 7.57
CA VAL A 10 11.52 -22.15 8.57
C VAL A 10 11.38 -21.57 9.96
N LEU A 11 10.77 -22.33 10.87
CA LEU A 11 10.62 -21.96 12.27
C LEU A 11 11.20 -23.03 13.20
N TYR A 12 12.13 -22.63 14.04
CA TYR A 12 12.56 -23.41 15.21
C TYR A 12 11.89 -22.85 16.46
N GLN A 13 11.19 -23.71 17.20
CA GLN A 13 10.55 -23.36 18.49
C GLN A 13 11.21 -24.15 19.63
N GLY A 14 11.41 -23.51 20.78
CA GLY A 14 11.95 -24.16 21.95
C GLY A 14 13.44 -24.52 21.86
N ILE A 15 14.23 -23.69 21.17
CA ILE A 15 15.70 -23.81 21.19
C ILE A 15 16.19 -23.52 22.60
N VAL A 16 16.93 -24.46 23.16
CA VAL A 16 17.67 -24.33 24.43
C VAL A 16 19.14 -24.23 24.12
N LEU A 17 19.79 -23.18 24.59
CA LEU A 17 21.25 -23.00 24.46
C LEU A 17 21.90 -23.15 25.86
N GLY A 18 23.03 -23.85 25.95
CA GLY A 18 23.75 -24.09 27.18
C GLY A 18 24.44 -25.46 27.19
N GLU A 19 24.78 -25.99 28.37
CA GLU A 19 25.48 -27.26 28.52
C GLU A 19 24.63 -28.43 27.99
N GLU A 20 23.30 -28.36 28.07
CA GLU A 20 22.36 -29.34 27.48
C GLU A 20 21.60 -28.65 26.31
N ALA A 21 22.34 -28.30 25.26
CA ALA A 21 21.73 -27.64 24.08
C ALA A 21 20.77 -28.60 23.37
N PHE A 22 19.55 -28.14 23.14
CA PHE A 22 18.54 -28.88 22.41
C PHE A 22 17.99 -28.01 21.27
N ILE A 23 18.01 -28.53 20.05
CA ILE A 23 17.45 -27.94 18.87
C ILE A 23 16.33 -28.84 18.35
N PRO A 24 15.06 -28.47 18.55
CA PRO A 24 13.95 -29.28 18.06
C PRO A 24 13.88 -29.29 16.54
N PRO A 25 13.20 -30.27 15.91
CA PRO A 25 13.00 -30.28 14.48
C PRO A 25 12.24 -29.02 14.03
N PRO A 26 12.65 -28.40 12.93
CA PRO A 26 12.00 -27.21 12.43
C PRO A 26 10.63 -27.50 11.81
N LYS A 27 9.77 -26.46 11.81
CA LYS A 27 8.57 -26.42 11.00
C LYS A 27 8.87 -25.69 9.69
N TYR A 28 8.39 -26.25 8.59
CA TYR A 28 8.54 -25.67 7.26
C TYR A 28 7.20 -25.14 6.76
N PHE A 29 7.24 -23.97 6.16
CA PHE A 29 6.09 -23.35 5.51
C PHE A 29 6.48 -23.04 4.07
N CYS A 30 5.64 -23.49 3.13
CA CYS A 30 5.85 -23.28 1.70
C CYS A 30 4.54 -22.76 1.07
N TYR A 31 4.68 -22.17 -0.11
CA TYR A 31 3.54 -21.81 -0.93
C TYR A 31 2.78 -23.04 -1.39
N ASN A 32 1.46 -23.00 -1.27
CA ASN A 32 0.52 -23.96 -1.82
C ASN A 32 -0.63 -23.20 -2.49
N PRO A 33 -0.84 -23.36 -3.80
CA PRO A 33 -1.90 -22.64 -4.53
C PRO A 33 -3.32 -23.00 -4.06
N ASP A 34 -3.49 -24.21 -3.50
CA ASP A 34 -4.79 -24.70 -3.04
C ASP A 34 -5.07 -24.34 -1.56
N ASP A 35 -4.13 -23.66 -0.89
CA ASP A 35 -4.25 -23.28 0.51
C ASP A 35 -3.99 -21.78 0.70
N THR A 36 -5.05 -21.00 0.92
CA THR A 36 -4.96 -19.56 1.15
C THR A 36 -4.27 -19.18 2.46
N THR A 37 -4.10 -20.14 3.39
CA THR A 37 -3.38 -19.94 4.66
C THR A 37 -1.89 -20.26 4.55
N SER A 38 -1.44 -20.77 3.41
CA SER A 38 -0.03 -21.00 3.09
C SER A 38 0.70 -19.70 2.74
N LEU A 39 2.03 -19.77 2.55
CA LEU A 39 2.79 -18.63 2.03
C LEU A 39 2.21 -18.16 0.68
N ILE A 40 2.33 -16.86 0.39
CA ILE A 40 1.97 -16.31 -0.93
C ILE A 40 3.03 -16.56 -1.98
N GLU A 41 4.30 -16.78 -1.51
CA GLU A 41 5.45 -17.03 -2.36
C GLU A 41 6.57 -17.66 -1.52
N ASN A 42 7.36 -18.55 -2.12
CA ASN A 42 8.44 -19.24 -1.39
C ASN A 42 9.68 -18.37 -1.17
N LYS A 43 9.94 -17.41 -2.06
CA LYS A 43 11.14 -16.58 -1.96
C LYS A 43 10.95 -15.46 -0.96
N ILE A 44 11.47 -15.64 0.24
CA ILE A 44 11.46 -14.65 1.31
C ILE A 44 12.61 -13.65 1.06
N THR A 45 12.29 -12.36 1.05
CA THR A 45 13.26 -11.28 0.85
C THR A 45 13.71 -10.67 2.17
N HIS A 46 12.80 -10.53 3.14
CA HIS A 46 13.10 -9.99 4.46
C HIS A 46 12.14 -10.53 5.53
N LEU A 47 12.59 -10.55 6.76
CA LEU A 47 11.79 -10.84 7.96
C LEU A 47 11.97 -9.70 8.96
N LEU A 48 10.89 -9.20 9.51
CA LEU A 48 10.87 -8.21 10.58
C LEU A 48 9.98 -8.71 11.72
N GLU A 49 10.48 -8.75 12.95
CA GLU A 49 9.65 -8.85 14.15
C GLU A 49 9.30 -7.46 14.65
N ASP A 50 8.00 -7.14 14.74
CA ASP A 50 7.52 -5.86 15.22
C ASP A 50 7.50 -5.80 16.76
N ALA A 51 7.21 -4.63 17.31
CA ALA A 51 7.14 -4.41 18.76
C ALA A 51 6.08 -5.27 19.47
N ASN A 52 5.10 -5.80 18.74
CA ASN A 52 4.03 -6.67 19.23
C ASN A 52 4.33 -8.16 19.03
N HIS A 53 5.57 -8.49 18.67
CA HIS A 53 6.02 -9.86 18.36
C HIS A 53 5.31 -10.53 17.18
N ASN A 54 4.72 -9.76 16.27
CA ASN A 54 4.30 -10.29 14.99
C ASN A 54 5.51 -10.33 14.05
N VAL A 55 5.58 -11.36 13.22
CA VAL A 55 6.66 -11.49 12.22
C VAL A 55 6.11 -11.13 10.85
N TRP A 56 6.67 -10.09 10.26
CA TRP A 56 6.36 -9.63 8.92
C TRP A 56 7.28 -10.31 7.92
N ILE A 57 6.68 -10.89 6.89
CA ILE A 57 7.36 -11.71 5.90
C ILE A 57 7.22 -11.05 4.55
N SER A 58 8.33 -10.51 4.06
CA SER A 58 8.41 -9.92 2.72
C SER A 58 8.67 -10.99 1.68
N THR A 59 8.00 -10.89 0.56
CA THR A 59 8.18 -11.78 -0.58
C THR A 59 8.29 -10.99 -1.89
N ARG A 60 8.45 -11.69 -3.01
CA ARG A 60 8.36 -11.08 -4.34
C ARG A 60 6.92 -10.85 -4.82
N ASN A 61 5.95 -11.26 -4.04
CA ASN A 61 4.53 -11.17 -4.39
C ASN A 61 3.69 -10.58 -3.24
N GLY A 62 4.25 -9.58 -2.54
CA GLY A 62 3.59 -8.92 -1.43
C GLY A 62 4.14 -9.31 -0.05
N VAL A 63 3.37 -9.00 0.98
CA VAL A 63 3.75 -9.15 2.38
C VAL A 63 2.74 -10.00 3.15
N MET A 64 3.24 -10.74 4.13
CA MET A 64 2.44 -11.53 5.06
C MET A 64 2.79 -11.17 6.50
N ASN A 65 1.89 -11.51 7.39
CA ASN A 65 2.13 -11.50 8.82
C ASN A 65 2.04 -12.92 9.38
N ALA A 66 2.98 -13.30 10.24
CA ALA A 66 2.96 -14.54 10.99
C ALA A 66 2.82 -14.24 12.48
N LYS A 67 1.90 -14.93 13.13
CA LYS A 67 1.69 -14.86 14.58
C LYS A 67 1.70 -16.25 15.19
N ILE A 68 2.27 -16.37 16.38
CA ILE A 68 2.21 -17.62 17.17
C ILE A 68 1.17 -17.45 18.25
N THR A 69 0.06 -18.19 18.14
CA THR A 69 -1.03 -18.19 19.12
C THR A 69 -1.18 -19.62 19.68
N ASN A 70 -1.00 -19.79 21.00
CA ASN A 70 -1.10 -21.10 21.66
C ASN A 70 -0.21 -22.18 21.01
N GLY A 71 1.00 -21.82 20.57
CA GLY A 71 1.97 -22.73 19.94
C GLY A 71 1.67 -23.08 18.48
N LYS A 72 0.58 -22.55 17.91
CA LYS A 72 0.24 -22.66 16.49
C LYS A 72 0.69 -21.41 15.75
N VAL A 73 1.19 -21.59 14.55
CA VAL A 73 1.55 -20.52 13.63
C VAL A 73 0.33 -20.20 12.77
N GLU A 74 -0.04 -18.96 12.75
CA GLU A 74 -1.07 -18.41 11.86
C GLU A 74 -0.37 -17.50 10.85
N LEU A 75 -0.56 -17.75 9.56
CA LEU A 75 -0.06 -16.94 8.47
C LEU A 75 -1.23 -16.16 7.88
N LYS A 76 -1.08 -14.85 7.76
CA LYS A 76 -2.09 -13.96 7.19
C LYS A 76 -1.49 -13.19 6.02
N ARG A 77 -2.10 -13.26 4.85
CA ARG A 77 -1.78 -12.41 3.70
C ARG A 77 -2.29 -11.00 3.97
N ILE A 78 -1.51 -10.00 3.62
CA ILE A 78 -1.94 -8.60 3.72
C ILE A 78 -2.54 -8.22 2.38
N GLU A 79 -3.86 -8.14 2.36
CA GLU A 79 -4.65 -7.77 1.19
C GLU A 79 -4.95 -6.27 1.24
N ALA A 80 -3.92 -5.45 0.99
CA ALA A 80 -4.04 -4.01 0.97
C ALA A 80 -3.83 -3.49 -0.46
N GLU A 81 -4.69 -2.56 -0.87
CA GLU A 81 -4.66 -2.00 -2.22
C GLU A 81 -3.29 -1.38 -2.55
N GLY A 82 -2.78 -1.66 -3.74
CA GLY A 82 -1.48 -1.21 -4.21
C GLY A 82 -0.28 -2.00 -3.68
N LEU A 83 -0.40 -2.71 -2.56
CA LEU A 83 0.69 -3.48 -1.97
C LEU A 83 0.74 -4.93 -2.48
N GLN A 84 -0.38 -5.43 -2.97
CA GLN A 84 -0.48 -6.77 -3.55
C GLN A 84 0.37 -6.86 -4.82
N GLN A 85 1.00 -8.03 -5.02
CA GLN A 85 1.85 -8.32 -6.19
C GLN A 85 3.11 -7.44 -6.32
N GLN A 86 3.41 -6.60 -5.32
CA GLN A 86 4.67 -5.87 -5.29
C GLN A 86 5.81 -6.76 -4.81
N VAL A 87 6.98 -6.53 -5.37
CA VAL A 87 8.22 -7.11 -4.82
C VAL A 87 8.61 -6.28 -3.60
N ILE A 88 8.52 -6.86 -2.42
CA ILE A 88 8.92 -6.18 -1.18
C ILE A 88 10.39 -6.52 -0.89
N TYR A 89 11.26 -5.53 -0.94
CA TYR A 89 12.70 -5.71 -0.72
C TYR A 89 13.11 -5.64 0.75
N GLY A 90 12.43 -4.79 1.52
CA GLY A 90 12.67 -4.62 2.93
C GLY A 90 11.53 -3.96 3.66
N ILE A 91 11.44 -4.19 4.96
CA ILE A 91 10.47 -3.58 5.87
C ILE A 91 11.22 -2.96 7.05
N LEU A 92 10.88 -1.71 7.40
CA LEU A 92 11.32 -1.03 8.61
C LEU A 92 10.11 -0.62 9.44
N GLU A 93 10.19 -0.82 10.74
CA GLU A 93 9.13 -0.43 11.67
C GLU A 93 9.32 1.01 12.14
N ASP A 94 8.27 1.81 12.02
CA ASP A 94 8.10 3.09 12.68
C ASP A 94 7.19 2.89 13.89
N LYS A 95 7.80 2.68 15.06
CA LYS A 95 7.08 2.36 16.30
C LYS A 95 6.25 3.54 16.82
N GLU A 96 6.71 4.77 16.59
CA GLU A 96 6.06 5.97 17.11
C GLU A 96 4.72 6.23 16.42
N ASN A 97 4.64 5.91 15.13
CA ASN A 97 3.44 6.10 14.32
C ASN A 97 2.68 4.79 14.04
N GLU A 98 3.09 3.67 14.64
CA GLU A 98 2.51 2.33 14.42
C GLU A 98 2.43 1.95 12.93
N LYS A 99 3.47 2.30 12.16
CA LYS A 99 3.56 2.08 10.71
C LYS A 99 4.74 1.18 10.34
N LEU A 100 4.57 0.48 9.24
CA LEU A 100 5.66 -0.20 8.54
C LEU A 100 5.97 0.54 7.25
N TRP A 101 7.26 0.75 7.00
CA TRP A 101 7.78 1.30 5.75
C TRP A 101 8.36 0.17 4.90
N MET A 102 7.92 0.04 3.68
CA MET A 102 8.28 -1.06 2.78
C MET A 102 8.89 -0.52 1.50
N SER A 103 10.12 -0.94 1.20
CA SER A 103 10.75 -0.64 -0.08
C SER A 103 10.37 -1.69 -1.13
N THR A 104 10.00 -1.21 -2.33
CA THR A 104 9.46 -2.05 -3.40
C THR A 104 10.05 -1.73 -4.77
N ASN A 105 9.57 -2.44 -5.80
CA ASN A 105 9.85 -2.16 -7.21
C ASN A 105 9.01 -0.99 -7.77
N ALA A 106 8.08 -0.44 -6.97
CA ALA A 106 7.19 0.65 -7.39
C ALA A 106 7.23 1.87 -6.46
N GLY A 107 8.22 1.98 -5.59
CA GLY A 107 8.35 3.07 -4.62
C GLY A 107 8.41 2.58 -3.18
N LEU A 108 8.13 3.48 -2.26
CA LEU A 108 7.93 3.16 -0.84
C LEU A 108 6.45 3.09 -0.53
N PHE A 109 6.09 2.11 0.27
CA PHE A 109 4.74 1.99 0.82
C PHE A 109 4.79 2.09 2.33
N THR A 110 3.78 2.70 2.93
CA THR A 110 3.51 2.56 4.36
C THR A 110 2.33 1.64 4.58
N TYR A 111 2.31 0.96 5.71
CA TYR A 111 1.19 0.16 6.18
C TYR A 111 0.95 0.49 7.64
N GLU A 112 -0.22 1.05 7.96
CA GLU A 112 -0.62 1.39 9.32
C GLU A 112 -1.18 0.16 10.04
N LEU A 113 -0.57 -0.21 11.16
CA LEU A 113 -0.84 -1.49 11.84
C LEU A 113 -2.28 -1.58 12.40
N GLY A 114 -2.84 -0.47 12.85
CA GLY A 114 -4.17 -0.43 13.46
C GLY A 114 -5.32 -0.45 12.45
N THR A 115 -5.18 0.30 11.37
CA THR A 115 -6.24 0.54 10.37
C THR A 115 -6.08 -0.28 9.10
N GLY A 116 -4.86 -0.71 8.78
CA GLY A 116 -4.52 -1.34 7.51
C GLY A 116 -4.41 -0.35 6.34
N ARG A 117 -4.43 0.97 6.63
CA ARG A 117 -4.25 2.01 5.60
C ARG A 117 -2.87 1.88 4.97
N VAL A 118 -2.85 2.05 3.64
CA VAL A 118 -1.63 2.08 2.84
C VAL A 118 -1.48 3.45 2.21
N ASP A 119 -0.29 4.04 2.33
CA ASP A 119 0.09 5.21 1.57
C ASP A 119 1.25 4.81 0.64
N HIS A 120 1.33 5.42 -0.53
CA HIS A 120 2.33 5.12 -1.56
C HIS A 120 3.11 6.38 -1.95
N PHE A 121 4.44 6.25 -1.95
CA PHE A 121 5.37 7.30 -2.33
C PHE A 121 6.20 6.85 -3.53
N ASN A 122 6.44 7.74 -4.45
CA ASN A 122 7.19 7.49 -5.68
C ASN A 122 8.25 8.58 -5.93
N ALA A 123 8.92 8.54 -7.08
CA ALA A 123 9.98 9.49 -7.39
C ALA A 123 9.53 10.96 -7.44
N LYS A 124 8.23 11.24 -7.62
CA LYS A 124 7.69 12.61 -7.63
C LYS A 124 7.58 13.17 -6.22
N ASP A 125 7.47 12.28 -5.23
CA ASP A 125 7.45 12.63 -3.81
C ASP A 125 8.86 12.85 -3.24
N GLY A 126 9.89 12.86 -4.10
CA GLY A 126 11.28 13.14 -3.71
C GLY A 126 12.13 11.90 -3.45
N LEU A 127 11.65 10.69 -3.76
CA LEU A 127 12.46 9.48 -3.67
C LEU A 127 13.56 9.48 -4.73
N GLN A 128 14.66 8.75 -4.46
CA GLN A 128 15.73 8.55 -5.44
C GLN A 128 15.26 7.92 -6.77
N GLY A 129 14.10 7.27 -6.75
CA GLY A 129 13.45 6.58 -7.86
C GLY A 129 12.37 5.65 -7.33
N ASN A 130 11.68 4.95 -8.23
CA ASN A 130 10.63 4.00 -7.84
C ASN A 130 11.19 2.61 -7.49
N GLU A 131 12.35 2.24 -8.05
CA GLU A 131 12.99 0.95 -7.81
C GLU A 131 13.93 1.02 -6.62
N PHE A 132 13.85 0.05 -5.72
CA PHE A 132 14.75 -0.14 -4.58
C PHE A 132 15.50 -1.46 -4.70
N ASN A 133 16.53 -1.66 -3.86
CA ASN A 133 17.37 -2.86 -3.88
C ASN A 133 17.10 -3.75 -2.68
N THR A 134 17.18 -5.05 -2.89
CA THR A 134 17.12 -6.05 -1.81
C THR A 134 18.21 -5.78 -0.78
N ALA A 135 17.87 -5.90 0.52
CA ALA A 135 18.75 -5.70 1.66
C ALA A 135 19.40 -4.29 1.75
N SER A 136 18.89 -3.31 1.01
CA SER A 136 19.41 -1.93 1.00
C SER A 136 18.51 -1.00 1.81
N PHE A 137 18.36 -1.28 3.09
CA PHE A 137 17.55 -0.49 4.02
C PHE A 137 18.18 -0.52 5.42
N PHE A 138 18.00 0.57 6.16
CA PHE A 138 18.54 0.69 7.50
C PHE A 138 17.71 1.69 8.32
N LYS A 139 17.54 1.43 9.61
CA LYS A 139 16.98 2.38 10.57
C LYS A 139 18.06 2.79 11.56
N SER A 140 18.32 4.09 11.66
CA SER A 140 19.27 4.63 12.63
C SER A 140 18.74 4.56 14.06
N LYS A 141 19.63 4.75 15.03
CA LYS A 141 19.24 4.86 16.44
C LYS A 141 18.40 6.11 16.74
N THR A 142 18.47 7.12 15.88
CA THR A 142 17.69 8.35 15.98
C THR A 142 16.33 8.26 15.32
N GLY A 143 15.98 7.10 14.71
CA GLY A 143 14.72 6.88 14.04
C GLY A 143 14.70 7.27 12.56
N GLU A 144 15.81 7.76 12.00
CA GLU A 144 15.94 8.07 10.59
C GLU A 144 15.95 6.77 9.76
N LEU A 145 15.18 6.72 8.69
CA LEU A 145 15.08 5.59 7.78
C LEU A 145 15.90 5.85 6.52
N PHE A 146 16.53 4.80 6.02
CA PHE A 146 17.37 4.80 4.83
C PHE A 146 16.95 3.68 3.90
N PHE A 147 16.77 3.99 2.62
CA PHE A 147 16.43 3.03 1.57
C PHE A 147 17.27 3.28 0.32
N GLY A 148 18.04 2.28 -0.08
CA GLY A 148 18.93 2.34 -1.25
C GLY A 148 18.28 1.75 -2.51
N GLY A 149 18.54 2.39 -3.64
CA GLY A 149 18.08 1.94 -4.94
C GLY A 149 19.09 2.25 -6.06
N PRO A 150 18.77 1.91 -7.32
CA PRO A 150 19.69 2.07 -8.44
C PRO A 150 20.13 3.52 -8.72
N LYS A 151 19.34 4.51 -8.28
CA LYS A 151 19.60 5.93 -8.53
C LYS A 151 20.13 6.68 -7.31
N GLY A 152 20.38 5.99 -6.20
CA GLY A 152 20.93 6.59 -4.99
C GLY A 152 20.27 6.14 -3.69
N LEU A 153 20.23 7.04 -2.74
CA LEU A 153 19.74 6.81 -1.37
C LEU A 153 18.60 7.78 -1.07
N THR A 154 17.50 7.25 -0.59
CA THR A 154 16.42 8.01 0.05
C THR A 154 16.57 7.88 1.56
N HIS A 155 16.53 9.00 2.29
CA HIS A 155 16.54 8.99 3.74
C HIS A 155 15.62 10.09 4.29
N PHE A 156 14.98 9.83 5.40
CA PHE A 156 14.07 10.77 6.05
C PHE A 156 13.74 10.35 7.47
N TYR A 157 13.20 11.28 8.24
CA TYR A 157 12.54 10.97 9.50
C TYR A 157 11.03 10.80 9.25
N PRO A 158 10.40 9.67 9.61
CA PRO A 158 8.96 9.44 9.40
C PRO A 158 8.07 10.56 9.96
N LYS A 159 8.45 11.15 11.08
CA LYS A 159 7.73 12.26 11.73
C LYS A 159 7.72 13.58 10.91
N GLU A 160 8.58 13.69 9.90
CA GLU A 160 8.69 14.88 9.04
C GLU A 160 7.89 14.71 7.74
N ILE A 161 7.31 13.52 7.53
CA ILE A 161 6.47 13.24 6.37
C ILE A 161 5.04 13.69 6.67
N GLU A 162 4.65 14.79 6.05
CA GLU A 162 3.28 15.29 6.10
C GLU A 162 2.50 14.72 4.91
N LEU A 163 1.44 13.97 5.21
CA LEU A 163 0.52 13.49 4.19
C LEU A 163 -0.51 14.59 3.89
N ASN A 164 -0.71 14.88 2.61
CA ASN A 164 -1.83 15.73 2.22
C ASN A 164 -3.14 14.94 2.35
N GLU A 165 -3.84 15.13 3.45
CA GLU A 165 -5.13 14.49 3.71
C GLU A 165 -6.31 15.25 3.06
N GLN A 166 -6.06 16.42 2.48
CA GLN A 166 -7.11 17.20 1.83
C GLN A 166 -7.36 16.64 0.42
N ALA A 167 -8.52 16.04 0.25
CA ALA A 167 -8.96 15.67 -1.09
C ALA A 167 -9.03 16.93 -1.97
N PRO A 168 -8.44 16.91 -3.18
CA PRO A 168 -8.49 18.06 -4.05
C PRO A 168 -9.94 18.41 -4.41
N PRO A 169 -10.30 19.70 -4.46
CA PRO A 169 -11.63 20.10 -4.88
C PRO A 169 -11.88 19.65 -6.32
N VAL A 170 -12.99 18.96 -6.52
CA VAL A 170 -13.40 18.48 -7.84
C VAL A 170 -14.35 19.51 -8.47
N TRP A 171 -14.02 19.91 -9.67
CA TRP A 171 -14.82 20.84 -10.47
C TRP A 171 -15.33 20.15 -11.73
N PHE A 172 -16.63 20.22 -11.97
CA PHE A 172 -17.20 19.79 -13.24
C PHE A 172 -16.93 20.86 -14.29
N THR A 173 -16.37 20.45 -15.42
CA THR A 173 -15.95 21.39 -16.46
C THR A 173 -16.86 21.37 -17.69
N GLU A 174 -17.39 20.21 -18.03
CA GLU A 174 -18.18 20.05 -19.24
C GLU A 174 -19.19 18.91 -19.08
N LEU A 175 -20.39 19.10 -19.58
CA LEU A 175 -21.36 18.05 -19.82
C LEU A 175 -21.61 17.94 -21.32
N ARG A 176 -21.55 16.73 -21.86
CA ARG A 176 -21.91 16.43 -23.25
C ARG A 176 -23.09 15.50 -23.30
N THR A 177 -24.02 15.80 -24.18
CA THR A 177 -25.18 14.97 -24.51
C THR A 177 -24.93 14.20 -25.80
N PRO A 178 -25.74 13.17 -26.13
CA PRO A 178 -25.56 12.34 -27.32
C PRO A 178 -25.66 13.09 -28.66
N ASP A 179 -26.32 14.23 -28.67
CA ASP A 179 -26.43 15.15 -29.81
C ASP A 179 -25.24 16.12 -29.93
N ASP A 180 -24.15 15.81 -29.25
CA ASP A 180 -22.88 16.58 -29.19
C ASP A 180 -23.04 18.02 -28.71
N LYS A 181 -24.14 18.33 -28.02
CA LYS A 181 -24.26 19.59 -27.32
C LYS A 181 -23.34 19.61 -26.10
N LYS A 182 -22.57 20.67 -25.98
CA LYS A 182 -21.70 20.94 -24.87
C LYS A 182 -22.34 21.99 -23.96
N VAL A 183 -22.34 21.71 -22.66
CA VAL A 183 -22.66 22.63 -21.61
C VAL A 183 -21.40 22.87 -20.79
N ASP A 184 -20.96 24.13 -20.73
CA ASP A 184 -19.84 24.52 -19.88
C ASP A 184 -20.33 24.59 -18.41
N LEU A 185 -19.71 23.82 -17.54
CA LEU A 185 -20.06 23.73 -16.13
C LEU A 185 -19.13 24.52 -15.21
N ILE A 186 -18.08 25.16 -15.75
CA ILE A 186 -17.09 25.89 -14.93
C ILE A 186 -17.75 27.03 -14.17
N ASN A 187 -18.71 27.73 -14.82
CA ASN A 187 -19.44 28.86 -14.23
C ASN A 187 -20.85 28.47 -13.79
N PHE A 188 -21.16 27.18 -13.72
CA PHE A 188 -22.50 26.70 -13.34
C PHE A 188 -22.71 26.91 -11.84
N ASP A 189 -23.72 27.67 -11.45
CA ASP A 189 -24.06 27.88 -10.05
C ASP A 189 -24.60 26.56 -9.45
N LYS A 190 -24.17 26.23 -8.24
CA LYS A 190 -24.65 25.04 -7.50
C LYS A 190 -26.17 25.01 -7.29
N THR A 191 -26.82 26.14 -7.43
CA THR A 191 -28.28 26.30 -7.32
C THR A 191 -29.00 26.09 -8.64
N GLU A 192 -28.27 26.10 -9.77
CA GLU A 192 -28.86 25.90 -11.09
C GLU A 192 -29.19 24.45 -11.35
N THR A 193 -30.31 24.23 -12.04
CA THR A 193 -30.76 22.90 -12.44
C THR A 193 -30.64 22.77 -13.94
N LEU A 194 -29.86 21.79 -14.39
CA LEU A 194 -29.74 21.44 -15.79
C LEU A 194 -30.90 20.53 -16.19
N PHE A 195 -31.66 20.94 -17.19
CA PHE A 195 -32.73 20.13 -17.77
C PHE A 195 -32.23 19.40 -19.01
N LEU A 196 -32.40 18.08 -19.02
CA LEU A 196 -32.13 17.24 -20.19
C LEU A 196 -33.46 16.72 -20.76
N ASP A 197 -33.55 16.69 -22.08
CA ASP A 197 -34.70 16.12 -22.76
C ASP A 197 -34.76 14.61 -22.60
N TYR A 198 -35.96 14.02 -22.68
CA TYR A 198 -36.17 12.57 -22.41
C TYR A 198 -35.40 11.64 -23.36
N TRP A 199 -35.00 12.10 -24.55
CA TRP A 199 -34.16 11.33 -25.48
C TRP A 199 -32.67 11.40 -25.16
N GLN A 200 -32.24 12.35 -24.34
CA GLN A 200 -30.85 12.51 -23.89
C GLN A 200 -30.56 11.54 -22.74
N ARG A 201 -30.73 10.24 -23.01
CA ARG A 201 -30.65 9.17 -21.99
C ARG A 201 -29.24 8.85 -21.52
N SER A 202 -28.24 9.33 -22.22
CA SER A 202 -26.83 9.20 -21.83
C SER A 202 -26.17 10.56 -21.89
N PHE A 203 -25.20 10.77 -21.05
CA PHE A 203 -24.37 11.98 -21.08
C PHE A 203 -22.99 11.64 -20.53
N SER A 204 -22.00 12.42 -20.89
CA SER A 204 -20.67 12.36 -20.30
C SER A 204 -20.38 13.64 -19.52
N ILE A 205 -19.78 13.51 -18.36
CA ILE A 205 -19.32 14.62 -17.55
C ILE A 205 -17.81 14.61 -17.54
N ARG A 206 -17.20 15.74 -17.86
CA ARG A 206 -15.79 15.97 -17.65
C ARG A 206 -15.62 16.75 -16.35
N PHE A 207 -14.64 16.36 -15.57
CA PHE A 207 -14.29 17.07 -14.35
C PHE A 207 -12.77 17.18 -14.23
N ILE A 208 -12.33 18.07 -13.34
CA ILE A 208 -10.92 18.29 -13.01
C ILE A 208 -10.77 18.34 -11.48
N GLY A 209 -9.80 17.62 -10.97
CA GLY A 209 -9.31 17.80 -9.61
C GLY A 209 -8.09 18.71 -9.64
N LEU A 210 -8.09 19.76 -8.83
CA LEU A 210 -6.94 20.65 -8.70
C LEU A 210 -6.16 20.25 -7.45
N ASP A 211 -5.12 19.45 -7.65
CA ASP A 211 -4.13 19.16 -6.63
C ASP A 211 -2.87 20.00 -6.88
N PHE A 212 -2.59 20.93 -5.97
CA PHE A 212 -1.42 21.79 -6.06
C PHE A 212 -0.15 21.12 -5.51
N PHE A 213 -0.28 19.97 -4.86
CA PHE A 213 0.82 19.21 -4.25
C PHE A 213 1.27 18.02 -5.10
N GLN A 214 0.38 17.48 -5.95
CA GLN A 214 0.69 16.39 -6.87
C GLN A 214 0.42 16.84 -8.31
N THR A 215 1.44 16.80 -9.15
CA THR A 215 1.34 17.20 -10.57
C THR A 215 0.79 16.10 -11.48
N ASP A 216 0.43 14.96 -10.91
CA ASP A 216 -0.11 13.82 -11.67
C ASP A 216 -1.60 13.95 -11.91
N VAL A 217 -2.01 13.40 -13.05
CA VAL A 217 -3.42 13.27 -13.39
C VAL A 217 -4.11 12.49 -12.26
N PHE A 218 -5.00 13.15 -11.56
CA PHE A 218 -5.85 12.54 -10.56
C PHE A 218 -6.65 11.41 -11.23
N GLU A 219 -6.29 10.15 -10.95
CA GLU A 219 -7.14 9.02 -11.27
C GLU A 219 -8.20 8.91 -10.17
N PRO A 220 -9.46 9.27 -10.45
CA PRO A 220 -10.51 9.24 -9.45
C PRO A 220 -10.92 7.79 -9.21
N SER A 221 -10.24 7.11 -8.31
CA SER A 221 -10.60 5.75 -7.94
C SER A 221 -11.99 5.65 -7.29
N HIS A 222 -12.48 6.75 -6.67
CA HIS A 222 -13.78 6.75 -5.99
C HIS A 222 -14.45 8.14 -6.03
N ILE A 223 -15.02 8.52 -7.18
CA ILE A 223 -15.97 9.65 -7.21
C ILE A 223 -17.38 9.08 -7.17
N LEU A 224 -18.06 9.26 -6.04
CA LEU A 224 -19.49 9.02 -5.95
C LEU A 224 -20.23 10.21 -6.57
N ILE A 225 -20.66 10.08 -7.83
CA ILE A 225 -21.52 11.08 -8.49
C ILE A 225 -22.96 10.68 -8.19
N ILE A 226 -23.60 11.41 -7.29
CA ILE A 226 -25.05 11.27 -7.07
C ILE A 226 -25.77 12.14 -8.10
N ILE A 227 -26.31 11.50 -9.15
CA ILE A 227 -27.11 12.17 -10.16
C ILE A 227 -28.57 11.89 -9.80
N GLN A 228 -29.28 12.94 -9.40
CA GLN A 228 -30.72 12.85 -9.15
C GLN A 228 -31.45 13.27 -10.43
N LEU A 229 -31.98 12.26 -11.15
CA LEU A 229 -32.74 12.49 -12.36
C LEU A 229 -34.24 12.67 -12.02
N TYR A 230 -34.76 13.85 -12.32
CA TYR A 230 -36.19 14.09 -12.27
C TYR A 230 -36.76 13.97 -13.70
N CYS A 231 -37.58 12.94 -13.96
CA CYS A 231 -38.38 12.91 -15.20
C CYS A 231 -39.57 13.84 -15.03
N ARG A 232 -39.64 14.88 -15.87
CA ARG A 232 -40.92 15.60 -16.09
C ARG A 232 -41.79 14.75 -17.00
N ALA A 233 -42.97 14.39 -16.53
CA ALA A 233 -44.02 13.75 -17.32
C ALA A 233 -44.65 14.79 -18.28
#